data_93077f09ed58d233ad3f3fb4f340c748
#
_entry.id   93077f09ed58d233ad3f3fb4f340c748
#
_cell.length_a   1.000
_cell.length_b   1.000
_cell.length_c   1.000
_cell.angle_alpha   90.00
_cell.angle_beta   90.00
_cell.angle_gamma   90.00
#
_symmetry.space_group_name_H-M   'P 1'
#
loop_
_entity.id
_entity.type
_entity.pdbx_description
1 polymer ?
#
loop_
_entity_poly.entity_id
_entity_poly.type
_entity_poly.pdbx_seq_one_letter_code
_entity_poly.pdbx_strand_id
1 'polypeptide(L)'
;MYLVIRLRRSVLLLIIAALMIGCLSTVGYAFVTSYLGSDTIALGVSVASVNVGGLSSQEASAYLSGYLRAITDSPVTIVYGTMRWEIIPSQIGITTDLENILISAFQIGRQGLLRRLSDHVQSHTQGWEVPHIVSVDQEKLTSALRKIALTANIPPIDARISITSNDEIEIIPGSLGQRVELSQLANEVITASTALGERMVTIIPQIVI
;
A
#
# COMPACT_ATOMS: atom_id res chain seq x y z
N MET A 1 22.80 -71.16 17.62
CA MET A 1 21.90 -70.86 16.45
C MET A 1 21.03 -69.66 16.68
N TYR A 2 20.44 -69.44 17.83
CA TYR A 2 19.57 -68.28 18.14
C TYR A 2 20.24 -66.93 18.15
N LEU A 3 21.54 -66.84 18.54
CA LEU A 3 22.29 -65.58 18.62
C LEU A 3 22.54 -65.00 17.22
N VAL A 4 22.86 -65.81 16.25
CA VAL A 4 23.14 -65.40 14.85
C VAL A 4 21.87 -64.88 14.16
N ILE A 5 20.71 -65.41 14.46
CA ILE A 5 19.43 -64.99 13.90
C ILE A 5 19.01 -63.63 14.48
N ARG A 6 19.28 -63.37 15.77
CA ARG A 6 19.02 -62.05 16.41
C ARG A 6 19.94 -60.99 15.84
N LEU A 7 21.23 -61.29 15.62
CA LEU A 7 22.16 -60.36 15.02
C LEU A 7 21.78 -59.95 13.59
N ARG A 8 21.35 -60.91 12.78
CA ARG A 8 20.86 -60.68 11.42
C ARG A 8 19.59 -59.78 11.38
N ARG A 9 18.65 -59.96 12.31
CA ARG A 9 17.44 -59.13 12.42
C ARG A 9 17.75 -57.69 12.83
N SER A 10 18.68 -57.53 13.78
CA SER A 10 19.11 -56.18 14.20
C SER A 10 19.84 -55.42 13.08
N VAL A 11 20.71 -56.11 12.35
CA VAL A 11 21.41 -55.51 11.19
C VAL A 11 20.42 -55.16 10.07
N LEU A 12 19.43 -56.01 9.81
CA LEU A 12 18.39 -55.71 8.81
C LEU A 12 17.55 -54.49 9.21
N LEU A 13 17.17 -54.36 10.49
CA LEU A 13 16.45 -53.19 11.01
C LEU A 13 17.27 -51.91 10.91
N LEU A 14 18.59 -51.96 11.17
CA LEU A 14 19.49 -50.83 11.00
C LEU A 14 19.61 -50.38 9.54
N ILE A 15 19.67 -51.32 8.60
CA ILE A 15 19.69 -51.01 7.17
C ILE A 15 18.37 -50.36 6.71
N ILE A 16 17.24 -50.89 7.17
CA ILE A 16 15.92 -50.29 6.85
C ILE A 16 15.78 -48.91 7.46
N ALA A 17 16.24 -48.69 8.69
CA ALA A 17 16.25 -47.37 9.34
C ALA A 17 17.14 -46.37 8.60
N ALA A 18 18.33 -46.81 8.17
CA ALA A 18 19.25 -45.97 7.38
C ALA A 18 18.65 -45.58 6.02
N LEU A 19 17.99 -46.51 5.32
CA LEU A 19 17.28 -46.26 4.06
C LEU A 19 16.11 -45.30 4.26
N MET A 20 15.33 -45.48 5.31
CA MET A 20 14.23 -44.54 5.64
C MET A 20 14.74 -43.12 5.92
N ILE A 21 15.82 -42.94 6.71
CA ILE A 21 16.43 -41.68 6.99
C ILE A 21 16.99 -41.05 5.69
N GLY A 22 17.63 -41.84 4.85
CA GLY A 22 18.11 -41.41 3.53
C GLY A 22 16.97 -40.92 2.61
N CYS A 23 15.87 -41.66 2.57
CA CYS A 23 14.69 -41.29 1.80
C CYS A 23 14.01 -40.04 2.34
N LEU A 24 13.86 -39.90 3.66
CA LEU A 24 13.33 -38.68 4.29
C LEU A 24 14.22 -37.44 4.05
N SER A 25 15.55 -37.63 4.09
CA SER A 25 16.47 -36.53 3.85
C SER A 25 16.46 -36.07 2.38
N THR A 26 16.36 -36.98 1.42
CA THR A 26 16.26 -36.62 -0.01
C THR A 26 14.92 -35.94 -0.35
N VAL A 27 13.82 -36.44 0.19
CA VAL A 27 12.49 -35.80 0.04
C VAL A 27 12.48 -34.44 0.72
N GLY A 28 13.04 -34.32 1.93
CA GLY A 28 13.17 -33.06 2.64
C GLY A 28 14.05 -32.05 1.89
N TYR A 29 15.18 -32.50 1.33
CA TYR A 29 16.06 -31.66 0.52
C TYR A 29 15.37 -31.19 -0.80
N ALA A 30 14.70 -32.09 -1.51
CA ALA A 30 13.95 -31.76 -2.72
C ALA A 30 12.79 -30.79 -2.43
N PHE A 31 12.09 -30.97 -1.32
CA PHE A 31 11.04 -30.08 -0.86
C PHE A 31 11.60 -28.68 -0.52
N VAL A 32 12.69 -28.62 0.25
CA VAL A 32 13.36 -27.37 0.63
C VAL A 32 13.87 -26.64 -0.61
N THR A 33 14.53 -27.31 -1.55
CA THR A 33 15.07 -26.65 -2.77
C THR A 33 13.97 -26.20 -3.71
N SER A 34 12.89 -26.94 -3.86
CA SER A 34 11.72 -26.55 -4.66
C SER A 34 10.98 -25.35 -4.06
N TYR A 35 10.88 -25.29 -2.74
CA TYR A 35 10.21 -24.19 -2.04
C TYR A 35 11.09 -22.94 -1.83
N LEU A 36 12.39 -23.14 -1.60
CA LEU A 36 13.34 -22.03 -1.37
C LEU A 36 13.90 -21.46 -2.68
N GLY A 37 13.90 -22.25 -3.73
CA GLY A 37 14.39 -21.88 -5.07
C GLY A 37 13.29 -21.39 -6.02
N SER A 38 12.02 -21.38 -5.63
CA SER A 38 10.96 -20.87 -6.49
C SER A 38 11.05 -19.34 -6.57
N ASP A 39 11.35 -18.82 -7.76
CA ASP A 39 11.28 -17.39 -8.11
C ASP A 39 9.81 -16.90 -8.18
N THR A 40 8.94 -17.46 -7.34
CA THR A 40 7.52 -17.13 -7.30
C THR A 40 7.13 -16.48 -5.97
N ILE A 41 6.11 -15.66 -6.02
CA ILE A 41 5.48 -15.02 -4.85
C ILE A 41 4.79 -16.11 -4.01
N ALA A 42 4.84 -15.99 -2.69
CA ALA A 42 4.20 -16.95 -1.78
C ALA A 42 2.69 -17.03 -2.02
N LEU A 43 2.11 -18.23 -1.87
CA LEU A 43 0.68 -18.44 -2.01
C LEU A 43 -0.09 -17.63 -0.95
N GLY A 44 -1.24 -17.07 -1.33
CA GLY A 44 -2.08 -16.25 -0.46
C GLY A 44 -1.67 -14.79 -0.36
N VAL A 45 -0.66 -14.33 -1.15
CA VAL A 45 -0.31 -12.91 -1.25
C VAL A 45 -1.19 -12.23 -2.28
N SER A 46 -1.78 -11.09 -1.88
CA SER A 46 -2.56 -10.20 -2.73
C SER A 46 -1.95 -8.81 -2.74
N VAL A 47 -2.09 -8.09 -3.84
CA VAL A 47 -1.71 -6.69 -4.01
C VAL A 47 -2.93 -5.91 -4.46
N ALA A 48 -3.35 -4.89 -3.70
CA ALA A 48 -4.55 -4.12 -3.98
C ALA A 48 -5.76 -5.04 -4.29
N SER A 49 -5.97 -6.06 -3.46
CA SER A 49 -7.01 -7.09 -3.57
C SER A 49 -6.89 -8.04 -4.77
N VAL A 50 -5.79 -7.97 -5.53
CA VAL A 50 -5.48 -8.89 -6.64
C VAL A 50 -4.54 -9.99 -6.16
N ASN A 51 -4.95 -11.26 -6.29
CA ASN A 51 -4.10 -12.39 -5.90
C ASN A 51 -2.93 -12.55 -6.87
N VAL A 52 -1.71 -12.50 -6.34
CA VAL A 52 -0.45 -12.68 -7.08
C VAL A 52 0.35 -13.89 -6.59
N GLY A 53 -0.21 -14.68 -5.66
CA GLY A 53 0.44 -15.88 -5.14
C GLY A 53 0.72 -16.92 -6.23
N GLY A 54 1.93 -17.47 -6.22
CA GLY A 54 2.39 -18.46 -7.21
C GLY A 54 2.93 -17.85 -8.51
N LEU A 55 2.78 -16.54 -8.76
CA LEU A 55 3.32 -15.89 -9.94
C LEU A 55 4.81 -15.62 -9.80
N SER A 56 5.54 -15.69 -10.90
CA SER A 56 6.92 -15.17 -11.02
C SER A 56 6.92 -13.63 -11.02
N SER A 57 8.10 -13.02 -10.82
CA SER A 57 8.25 -11.56 -10.87
C SER A 57 7.77 -10.97 -12.19
N GLN A 58 8.06 -11.64 -13.29
CA GLN A 58 7.69 -11.18 -14.62
C GLN A 58 6.19 -11.27 -14.86
N GLU A 59 5.55 -12.38 -14.47
CA GLU A 59 4.09 -12.57 -14.58
C GLU A 59 3.34 -11.60 -13.67
N ALA A 60 3.76 -11.45 -12.42
CA ALA A 60 3.17 -10.51 -11.48
C ALA A 60 3.30 -9.06 -11.96
N SER A 61 4.48 -8.67 -12.49
CA SER A 61 4.71 -7.35 -13.08
C SER A 61 3.78 -7.09 -14.28
N ALA A 62 3.69 -8.03 -15.21
CA ALA A 62 2.82 -7.90 -16.38
C ALA A 62 1.34 -7.78 -15.98
N TYR A 63 0.90 -8.59 -15.01
CA TYR A 63 -0.47 -8.61 -14.54
C TYR A 63 -0.85 -7.35 -13.75
N LEU A 64 0.01 -6.91 -12.81
CA LEU A 64 -0.24 -5.76 -11.95
C LEU A 64 -0.08 -4.42 -12.68
N SER A 65 0.82 -4.31 -13.66
CA SER A 65 1.13 -3.03 -14.31
C SER A 65 -0.11 -2.35 -14.90
N GLY A 66 -0.95 -3.09 -15.60
CA GLY A 66 -2.19 -2.57 -16.18
C GLY A 66 -3.23 -2.20 -15.12
N TYR A 67 -3.41 -3.07 -14.15
CA TYR A 67 -4.40 -2.89 -13.07
C TYR A 67 -4.08 -1.70 -12.17
N LEU A 68 -2.85 -1.63 -11.67
CA LEU A 68 -2.43 -0.54 -10.76
C LEU A 68 -2.35 0.80 -11.50
N ARG A 69 -1.95 0.80 -12.79
CA ARG A 69 -1.98 2.00 -13.60
C ARG A 69 -3.41 2.51 -13.77
N ALA A 70 -4.38 1.64 -14.01
CA ALA A 70 -5.78 2.04 -14.10
C ALA A 70 -6.27 2.71 -12.80
N ILE A 71 -5.77 2.29 -11.63
CA ILE A 71 -6.08 2.93 -10.35
C ILE A 71 -5.51 4.35 -10.31
N THR A 72 -4.23 4.57 -10.65
CA THR A 72 -3.62 5.92 -10.63
C THR A 72 -4.12 6.83 -11.75
N ASP A 73 -4.64 6.29 -12.83
CA ASP A 73 -5.26 7.06 -13.92
C ASP A 73 -6.76 7.36 -13.67
N SER A 74 -7.37 6.74 -12.67
CA SER A 74 -8.76 7.04 -12.29
C SER A 74 -8.85 8.35 -11.53
N PRO A 75 -9.84 9.21 -11.81
CA PRO A 75 -9.95 10.53 -11.19
C PRO A 75 -10.26 10.45 -9.70
N VAL A 76 -9.73 11.43 -8.96
CA VAL A 76 -10.08 11.74 -7.57
C VAL A 76 -10.85 13.06 -7.57
N THR A 77 -12.00 13.08 -6.91
CA THR A 77 -12.84 14.28 -6.78
C THR A 77 -12.48 15.02 -5.49
N ILE A 78 -12.09 16.28 -5.60
CA ILE A 78 -11.89 17.18 -4.46
C ILE A 78 -13.13 18.08 -4.36
N VAL A 79 -13.68 18.20 -3.16
CA VAL A 79 -14.92 18.96 -2.89
C VAL A 79 -14.66 20.04 -1.84
N TYR A 80 -15.13 21.25 -2.10
CA TYR A 80 -15.19 22.32 -1.12
C TYR A 80 -16.50 23.12 -1.27
N GLY A 81 -17.41 22.96 -0.34
CA GLY A 81 -18.76 23.53 -0.44
C GLY A 81 -19.47 23.03 -1.71
N THR A 82 -19.77 23.93 -2.62
CA THR A 82 -20.39 23.61 -3.93
C THR A 82 -19.37 23.39 -5.05
N MET A 83 -18.11 23.72 -4.81
CA MET A 83 -17.04 23.58 -5.80
C MET A 83 -16.52 22.14 -5.84
N ARG A 84 -16.22 21.67 -7.06
CA ARG A 84 -15.67 20.33 -7.30
C ARG A 84 -14.54 20.41 -8.31
N TRP A 85 -13.47 19.66 -8.06
CA TRP A 85 -12.35 19.50 -8.98
C TRP A 85 -12.10 18.01 -9.16
N GLU A 86 -11.94 17.59 -10.40
CA GLU A 86 -11.48 16.25 -10.74
C GLU A 86 -10.00 16.31 -11.09
N ILE A 87 -9.20 15.51 -10.44
CA ILE A 87 -7.78 15.40 -10.67
C ILE A 87 -7.42 13.95 -10.97
N ILE A 88 -6.52 13.75 -11.92
CA ILE A 88 -5.99 12.44 -12.26
C ILE A 88 -4.63 12.31 -11.55
N PRO A 89 -4.48 11.37 -10.61
CA PRO A 89 -3.26 11.23 -9.80
C PRO A 89 -1.97 11.14 -10.62
N SER A 90 -1.96 10.40 -11.72
CA SER A 90 -0.78 10.26 -12.59
C SER A 90 -0.34 11.59 -13.21
N GLN A 91 -1.26 12.53 -13.47
CA GLN A 91 -0.95 13.84 -14.05
C GLN A 91 -0.36 14.83 -13.04
N ILE A 92 -0.62 14.60 -11.75
CA ILE A 92 -0.11 15.44 -10.65
C ILE A 92 1.08 14.83 -9.92
N GLY A 93 1.75 13.85 -10.53
CA GLY A 93 2.98 13.27 -10.02
C GLY A 93 2.81 12.10 -9.05
N ILE A 94 1.62 11.48 -8.96
CA ILE A 94 1.39 10.26 -8.19
C ILE A 94 1.39 9.08 -9.14
N THR A 95 2.41 8.22 -9.05
CA THR A 95 2.58 7.06 -9.91
C THR A 95 2.75 5.78 -9.10
N THR A 96 2.37 4.64 -9.68
CA THR A 96 2.56 3.34 -9.03
C THR A 96 4.04 3.00 -8.93
N ASP A 97 4.49 2.61 -7.74
CA ASP A 97 5.83 2.07 -7.49
C ASP A 97 5.79 0.53 -7.56
N LEU A 98 5.69 0.02 -8.79
CA LEU A 98 5.56 -1.42 -9.05
C LEU A 98 6.78 -2.20 -8.54
N GLU A 99 7.98 -1.62 -8.59
CA GLU A 99 9.20 -2.28 -8.13
C GLU A 99 9.15 -2.56 -6.63
N ASN A 100 8.84 -1.55 -5.82
CA ASN A 100 8.72 -1.71 -4.36
C ASN A 100 7.52 -2.60 -3.97
N ILE A 101 6.45 -2.58 -4.72
CA ILE A 101 5.31 -3.51 -4.54
C ILE A 101 5.77 -4.95 -4.74
N LEU A 102 6.48 -5.25 -5.84
CA LEU A 102 6.99 -6.59 -6.12
C LEU A 102 8.02 -7.03 -5.08
N ILE A 103 8.97 -6.16 -4.71
CA ILE A 103 9.94 -6.45 -3.64
C ILE A 103 9.21 -6.84 -2.35
N SER A 104 8.19 -6.07 -1.96
CA SER A 104 7.40 -6.34 -0.75
C SER A 104 6.64 -7.67 -0.85
N ALA A 105 6.01 -7.96 -2.00
CA ALA A 105 5.30 -9.22 -2.23
C ALA A 105 6.25 -10.43 -2.17
N PHE A 106 7.47 -10.31 -2.72
CA PHE A 106 8.48 -11.35 -2.67
C PHE A 106 9.11 -11.55 -1.30
N GLN A 107 9.18 -10.51 -0.47
CA GLN A 107 9.68 -10.61 0.90
C GLN A 107 8.76 -11.41 1.82
N ILE A 108 7.46 -11.42 1.53
CA ILE A 108 6.49 -12.23 2.25
C ILE A 108 6.82 -13.71 2.04
N GLY A 109 6.96 -14.46 3.14
CA GLY A 109 7.31 -15.90 3.12
C GLY A 109 8.81 -16.21 2.93
N ARG A 110 9.71 -15.22 2.70
CA ARG A 110 11.18 -15.45 2.60
C ARG A 110 11.93 -15.17 3.89
N GLN A 111 11.30 -14.58 4.90
CA GLN A 111 11.92 -14.22 6.18
C GLN A 111 11.93 -15.41 7.16
N GLY A 112 12.97 -16.28 7.05
CA GLY A 112 13.29 -17.32 8.04
C GLY A 112 12.37 -18.56 8.06
N LEU A 113 12.93 -19.77 8.29
CA LEU A 113 12.19 -21.04 8.27
C LEU A 113 11.06 -21.12 9.31
N LEU A 114 11.28 -20.57 10.50
CA LEU A 114 10.27 -20.61 11.59
C LEU A 114 9.12 -19.63 11.34
N ARG A 115 9.43 -18.48 10.75
CA ARG A 115 8.41 -17.48 10.37
C ARG A 115 7.58 -17.95 9.19
N ARG A 116 8.18 -18.72 8.25
CA ARG A 116 7.47 -19.34 7.14
C ARG A 116 6.44 -20.38 7.56
N LEU A 117 6.71 -21.13 8.63
CA LEU A 117 5.73 -22.11 9.16
C LEU A 117 4.54 -21.37 9.78
N SER A 118 4.76 -20.28 10.50
CA SER A 118 3.67 -19.45 11.03
C SER A 118 2.93 -18.69 9.93
N ASP A 119 3.67 -18.15 8.95
CA ASP A 119 3.12 -17.41 7.82
C ASP A 119 2.31 -18.30 6.88
N HIS A 120 2.74 -19.57 6.69
CA HIS A 120 2.02 -20.54 5.87
C HIS A 120 0.68 -20.94 6.49
N VAL A 121 0.62 -21.09 7.82
CA VAL A 121 -0.63 -21.33 8.54
C VAL A 121 -1.54 -20.10 8.49
N GLN A 122 -0.98 -18.91 8.60
CA GLN A 122 -1.72 -17.65 8.62
C GLN A 122 -2.21 -17.24 7.22
N SER A 123 -1.42 -17.50 6.16
CA SER A 123 -1.81 -17.20 4.77
C SER A 123 -2.97 -18.07 4.29
N HIS A 124 -3.12 -19.30 4.81
CA HIS A 124 -4.27 -20.15 4.51
C HIS A 124 -5.57 -19.68 5.16
N THR A 125 -5.50 -18.88 6.23
CA THR A 125 -6.67 -18.44 6.99
C THR A 125 -7.05 -16.98 6.76
N GLN A 126 -6.10 -16.07 6.47
CA GLN A 126 -6.36 -14.63 6.37
C GLN A 126 -5.77 -13.95 5.11
N GLY A 127 -4.85 -14.60 4.38
CA GLY A 127 -4.11 -13.99 3.27
C GLY A 127 -3.16 -12.88 3.72
N TRP A 128 -2.29 -12.43 2.80
CA TRP A 128 -1.37 -11.32 3.01
C TRP A 128 -1.66 -10.23 1.98
N GLU A 129 -2.05 -9.07 2.44
CA GLU A 129 -2.31 -7.92 1.56
C GLU A 129 -1.10 -6.99 1.53
N VAL A 130 -0.54 -6.79 0.34
CA VAL A 130 0.50 -5.77 0.08
C VAL A 130 -0.22 -4.50 -0.32
N PRO A 131 0.01 -3.38 0.38
CA PRO A 131 -0.64 -2.12 0.05
C PRO A 131 -0.19 -1.61 -1.33
N HIS A 132 -1.04 -0.82 -1.98
CA HIS A 132 -0.68 -0.11 -3.20
C HIS A 132 0.33 1.00 -2.86
N ILE A 133 1.60 0.77 -3.19
CA ILE A 133 2.68 1.73 -2.97
C ILE A 133 2.75 2.69 -4.16
N VAL A 134 2.79 3.98 -3.88
CA VAL A 134 2.92 5.04 -4.89
C VAL A 134 4.20 5.85 -4.68
N SER A 135 4.82 6.24 -5.76
CA SER A 135 5.87 7.26 -5.80
C SER A 135 5.23 8.62 -6.04
N VAL A 136 5.68 9.64 -5.33
CA VAL A 136 5.07 10.97 -5.34
C VAL A 136 6.11 12.02 -5.71
N ASP A 137 5.88 12.74 -6.81
CA ASP A 137 6.59 13.96 -7.17
C ASP A 137 5.97 15.12 -6.39
N GLN A 138 6.62 15.49 -5.28
CA GLN A 138 6.14 16.51 -4.34
C GLN A 138 5.97 17.88 -4.98
N GLU A 139 6.80 18.24 -5.96
CA GLU A 139 6.74 19.53 -6.61
C GLU A 139 5.49 19.65 -7.50
N LYS A 140 5.25 18.61 -8.32
CA LYS A 140 4.06 18.57 -9.18
C LYS A 140 2.77 18.51 -8.34
N LEU A 141 2.74 17.65 -7.33
CA LEU A 141 1.59 17.52 -6.43
C LEU A 141 1.27 18.85 -5.76
N THR A 142 2.28 19.47 -5.11
CA THR A 142 2.09 20.74 -4.40
C THR A 142 1.66 21.86 -5.34
N SER A 143 2.23 21.95 -6.54
CA SER A 143 1.86 22.99 -7.51
C SER A 143 0.42 22.83 -8.02
N ALA A 144 -0.04 21.60 -8.23
CA ALA A 144 -1.42 21.32 -8.62
C ALA A 144 -2.41 21.65 -7.49
N LEU A 145 -2.14 21.19 -6.27
CA LEU A 145 -3.03 21.44 -5.12
C LEU A 145 -3.05 22.90 -4.68
N ARG A 146 -1.96 23.63 -4.86
CA ARG A 146 -1.92 25.08 -4.57
C ARG A 146 -2.94 25.86 -5.37
N LYS A 147 -3.18 25.51 -6.63
CA LYS A 147 -4.21 26.17 -7.46
C LYS A 147 -5.61 25.97 -6.89
N ILE A 148 -5.91 24.78 -6.38
CA ILE A 148 -7.18 24.47 -5.73
C ILE A 148 -7.29 25.21 -4.39
N ALA A 149 -6.23 25.16 -3.57
CA ALA A 149 -6.20 25.82 -2.28
C ALA A 149 -6.39 27.35 -2.38
N LEU A 150 -5.79 27.99 -3.38
CA LEU A 150 -5.97 29.43 -3.61
C LEU A 150 -7.43 29.81 -3.87
N THR A 151 -8.22 28.94 -4.46
CA THR A 151 -9.65 29.18 -4.70
C THR A 151 -10.48 28.99 -3.43
N ALA A 152 -10.05 28.13 -2.52
CA ALA A 152 -10.74 27.86 -1.25
C ALA A 152 -10.27 28.75 -0.10
N ASN A 153 -9.14 29.46 -0.25
CA ASN A 153 -8.62 30.37 0.78
C ASN A 153 -9.39 31.69 0.78
N ILE A 154 -9.81 32.11 1.97
CA ILE A 154 -10.45 33.40 2.21
C ILE A 154 -9.55 34.17 3.19
N PRO A 155 -8.98 35.33 2.81
CA PRO A 155 -8.18 36.11 3.74
C PRO A 155 -9.07 36.71 4.86
N PRO A 156 -8.56 36.82 6.09
CA PRO A 156 -9.26 37.51 7.15
C PRO A 156 -9.36 39.01 6.82
N ILE A 157 -10.39 39.66 7.31
CA ILE A 157 -10.58 41.09 7.19
C ILE A 157 -10.60 41.68 8.60
N ASP A 158 -9.71 42.62 8.86
CA ASP A 158 -9.65 43.29 10.15
C ASP A 158 -10.85 44.22 10.36
N ALA A 159 -11.31 44.34 11.62
CA ALA A 159 -12.29 45.30 11.99
C ALA A 159 -11.71 46.70 11.79
N ARG A 160 -12.51 47.63 11.30
CA ARG A 160 -12.10 49.04 11.10
C ARG A 160 -13.15 50.00 11.58
N ILE A 161 -12.70 51.15 12.01
CA ILE A 161 -13.54 52.27 12.37
C ILE A 161 -13.64 53.19 11.15
N SER A 162 -14.87 53.57 10.81
CA SER A 162 -15.16 54.57 9.79
C SER A 162 -15.90 55.75 10.44
N ILE A 163 -15.62 56.96 9.99
CA ILE A 163 -16.36 58.17 10.38
C ILE A 163 -17.31 58.48 9.24
N THR A 164 -18.60 58.49 9.55
CA THR A 164 -19.64 58.83 8.56
C THR A 164 -19.63 60.33 8.23
N SER A 165 -20.32 60.75 7.18
CA SER A 165 -20.46 62.17 6.79
C SER A 165 -21.16 63.03 7.83
N ASN A 166 -21.74 62.44 8.86
CA ASN A 166 -22.43 63.12 9.99
C ASN A 166 -21.58 63.15 11.25
N ASP A 167 -20.27 62.88 11.18
CA ASP A 167 -19.31 62.78 12.27
C ASP A 167 -19.65 61.65 13.27
N GLU A 168 -20.42 60.64 12.85
CA GLU A 168 -20.72 59.46 13.67
C GLU A 168 -19.65 58.41 13.46
N ILE A 169 -19.25 57.67 14.51
CA ILE A 169 -18.31 56.59 14.49
C ILE A 169 -19.07 55.29 14.14
N GLU A 170 -18.73 54.72 13.04
CA GLU A 170 -19.23 53.40 12.61
C GLU A 170 -18.14 52.33 12.76
N ILE A 171 -18.45 51.22 13.45
CA ILE A 171 -17.56 50.08 13.57
C ILE A 171 -17.94 49.11 12.48
N ILE A 172 -17.04 48.89 11.53
CA ILE A 172 -17.18 47.86 10.52
C ILE A 172 -16.52 46.59 11.09
N PRO A 173 -17.30 45.52 11.40
CA PRO A 173 -16.77 44.30 11.99
C PRO A 173 -15.84 43.59 11.00
N GLY A 174 -14.76 42.99 11.52
CA GLY A 174 -13.90 42.11 10.76
C GLY A 174 -14.58 40.76 10.45
N SER A 175 -13.99 40.01 9.55
CA SER A 175 -14.41 38.63 9.27
C SER A 175 -13.23 37.68 9.37
N LEU A 176 -13.51 36.46 9.89
CA LEU A 176 -12.52 35.40 9.95
C LEU A 176 -12.16 34.92 8.56
N GLY A 177 -10.89 34.64 8.36
CA GLY A 177 -10.39 34.00 7.16
C GLY A 177 -10.47 32.49 7.22
N GLN A 178 -10.21 31.87 6.09
CA GLN A 178 -10.09 30.40 5.95
C GLN A 178 -8.85 30.07 5.13
N ARG A 179 -8.09 29.06 5.56
CA ARG A 179 -6.89 28.58 4.88
C ARG A 179 -6.91 27.08 4.74
N VAL A 180 -6.59 26.60 3.57
CA VAL A 180 -6.39 25.16 3.30
C VAL A 180 -4.96 24.79 3.66
N GLU A 181 -4.81 23.77 4.50
CA GLU A 181 -3.51 23.19 4.82
C GLU A 181 -3.08 22.25 3.70
N LEU A 182 -2.07 22.67 2.92
CA LEU A 182 -1.63 21.93 1.72
C LEU A 182 -1.07 20.54 2.04
N SER A 183 -0.37 20.39 3.16
CA SER A 183 0.18 19.10 3.56
C SER A 183 -0.90 18.09 3.90
N GLN A 184 -1.95 18.51 4.59
CA GLN A 184 -3.11 17.67 4.89
C GLN A 184 -3.83 17.29 3.60
N LEU A 185 -4.15 18.24 2.74
CA LEU A 185 -4.79 18.00 1.45
C LEU A 185 -3.98 17.03 0.57
N ALA A 186 -2.65 17.18 0.54
CA ALA A 186 -1.77 16.29 -0.21
C ALA A 186 -1.85 14.85 0.31
N ASN A 187 -1.80 14.64 1.63
CA ASN A 187 -1.91 13.32 2.23
C ASN A 187 -3.26 12.66 1.95
N GLU A 188 -4.36 13.42 2.03
CA GLU A 188 -5.70 12.93 1.72
C GLU A 188 -5.83 12.55 0.24
N VAL A 189 -5.27 13.34 -0.68
CA VAL A 189 -5.25 13.05 -2.12
C VAL A 189 -4.41 11.80 -2.40
N ILE A 190 -3.24 11.63 -1.79
CA ILE A 190 -2.41 10.44 -1.94
C ILE A 190 -3.19 9.19 -1.45
N THR A 191 -3.84 9.28 -0.30
CA THR A 191 -4.65 8.19 0.25
C THR A 191 -5.82 7.83 -0.66
N ALA A 192 -6.56 8.83 -1.14
CA ALA A 192 -7.66 8.62 -2.08
C ALA A 192 -7.19 8.06 -3.44
N SER A 193 -5.95 8.39 -3.86
CA SER A 193 -5.36 7.90 -5.11
C SER A 193 -5.06 6.40 -5.09
N THR A 194 -4.86 5.82 -3.92
CA THR A 194 -4.61 4.38 -3.74
C THR A 194 -5.86 3.59 -3.36
N ALA A 195 -6.98 4.26 -3.05
CA ALA A 195 -8.22 3.62 -2.66
C ALA A 195 -8.87 2.89 -3.84
N LEU A 196 -9.44 1.71 -3.54
CA LEU A 196 -10.20 0.90 -4.50
C LEU A 196 -11.71 1.24 -4.52
N GLY A 197 -12.16 2.10 -3.60
CA GLY A 197 -13.57 2.49 -3.43
C GLY A 197 -13.82 3.96 -3.76
N GLU A 198 -14.52 4.64 -2.87
CA GLU A 198 -14.84 6.06 -3.03
C GLU A 198 -13.57 6.91 -3.02
N ARG A 199 -13.41 7.72 -4.06
CA ARG A 199 -12.21 8.54 -4.32
C ARG A 199 -12.57 10.03 -4.23
N MET A 200 -13.11 10.40 -3.08
CA MET A 200 -13.52 11.76 -2.79
C MET A 200 -12.73 12.32 -1.61
N VAL A 201 -12.24 13.53 -1.76
CA VAL A 201 -11.53 14.29 -0.72
C VAL A 201 -12.33 15.56 -0.44
N THR A 202 -12.70 15.78 0.81
CA THR A 202 -13.42 16.99 1.23
C THR A 202 -12.46 17.96 1.91
N ILE A 203 -12.29 19.16 1.35
CA ILE A 203 -11.45 20.18 1.97
C ILE A 203 -12.15 20.71 3.22
N ILE A 204 -11.45 20.62 4.35
CA ILE A 204 -11.82 21.23 5.63
C ILE A 204 -10.81 22.34 5.92
N PRO A 205 -11.15 23.62 5.64
CA PRO A 205 -10.23 24.72 5.86
C PRO A 205 -10.09 25.03 7.36
N GLN A 206 -8.92 25.50 7.73
CA GLN A 206 -8.66 26.04 9.06
C GLN A 206 -9.12 27.50 9.13
N ILE A 207 -9.71 27.87 10.26
CA ILE A 207 -10.09 29.25 10.54
C ILE A 207 -8.84 30.06 10.90
N VAL A 208 -8.68 31.22 10.26
CA VAL A 208 -7.57 32.16 10.48
C VAL A 208 -8.15 33.49 10.96
N ILE A 209 -7.54 34.02 12.03
CA ILE A 209 -7.88 35.32 12.64
C ILE A 209 -6.98 36.38 12.06
#